data_da807a2de1c127577684c50e77f9b13e
#
_entry.id   da807a2de1c127577684c50e77f9b13e
#
_cell.length_a   1.000
_cell.length_b   1.000
_cell.length_c   1.000
_cell.angle_alpha   90.00
_cell.angle_beta   90.00
_cell.angle_gamma   90.00
#
_symmetry.space_group_name_H-M   'P 1'
#
loop_
_entity.id
_entity.type
_entity.pdbx_description
1 polymer ?
#
loop_
_entity_poly.entity_id
_entity_poly.type
_entity_poly.pdbx_seq_one_letter_code
_entity_poly.pdbx_strand_id
1 'polypeptide(L)'
;MSIVINWKPDLIAIEDIQLQEFREGKKVDSDNIKGILIFKTLARLQGVIIECCIEQGIDYTVCSTNTWRAHCKVKGSTRSDKKRSMQLLVKEWHDVTVTEDEADAIGIGYYASEIYGKQNTIVNWEE
;
A
#
# COMPACT_ATOMS: atom_id res chain seq x y z
N MET A 1 -13.64 8.34 9.46
CA MET A 1 -12.17 8.30 9.70
C MET A 1 -11.69 9.66 10.22
N SER A 2 -11.24 9.71 11.47
CA SER A 2 -10.74 10.94 12.09
C SER A 2 -9.51 11.52 11.36
N ILE A 3 -8.64 10.68 10.81
CA ILE A 3 -7.47 11.11 10.04
C ILE A 3 -7.88 11.93 8.82
N VAL A 4 -8.89 11.48 8.08
CA VAL A 4 -9.38 12.17 6.89
C VAL A 4 -9.98 13.53 7.26
N ILE A 5 -10.76 13.58 8.31
CA ILE A 5 -11.43 14.80 8.77
C ILE A 5 -10.43 15.81 9.32
N ASN A 6 -9.50 15.35 10.16
CA ASN A 6 -8.56 16.23 10.87
C ASN A 6 -7.38 16.69 10.03
N TRP A 7 -6.84 15.81 9.18
CA TRP A 7 -5.63 16.08 8.40
C TRP A 7 -5.90 16.55 6.99
N LYS A 8 -7.09 16.25 6.44
CA LYS A 8 -7.50 16.63 5.07
C LYS A 8 -6.42 16.32 4.03
N PRO A 9 -6.01 15.05 3.91
CA PRO A 9 -4.97 14.69 2.94
C PRO A 9 -5.45 14.93 1.51
N ASP A 10 -4.53 15.21 0.61
CA ASP A 10 -4.82 15.37 -0.82
C ASP A 10 -4.98 14.02 -1.52
N LEU A 11 -4.30 12.99 -1.02
CA LEU A 11 -4.29 11.66 -1.60
C LEU A 11 -4.16 10.61 -0.50
N ILE A 12 -4.94 9.55 -0.61
CA ILE A 12 -4.78 8.35 0.22
C ILE A 12 -4.33 7.22 -0.68
N ALA A 13 -3.17 6.64 -0.36
CA ALA A 13 -2.63 5.50 -1.09
C ALA A 13 -2.88 4.22 -0.29
N ILE A 14 -3.38 3.21 -0.96
CA ILE A 14 -3.78 1.95 -0.36
C ILE A 14 -3.04 0.82 -1.06
N GLU A 15 -2.41 -0.08 -0.29
CA GLU A 15 -1.84 -1.28 -0.87
C GLU A 15 -2.97 -2.24 -1.25
N ASP A 16 -2.90 -2.76 -2.47
CA ASP A 16 -3.89 -3.71 -2.95
C ASP A 16 -3.79 -5.03 -2.17
N ILE A 17 -4.94 -5.62 -1.93
CA ILE A 17 -5.06 -6.87 -1.17
C ILE A 17 -4.95 -8.01 -2.15
N GLN A 18 -4.02 -8.93 -1.89
CA GLN A 18 -3.81 -10.09 -2.74
C GLN A 18 -4.23 -11.35 -2.02
N LEU A 19 -5.09 -12.13 -2.68
CA LEU A 19 -5.36 -13.49 -2.25
C LEU A 19 -4.14 -14.35 -2.58
N GLN A 20 -3.59 -15.02 -1.57
CA GLN A 20 -2.52 -15.98 -1.83
C GLN A 20 -3.10 -17.11 -2.67
N GLU A 21 -2.50 -17.32 -3.85
CA GLU A 21 -2.95 -18.37 -4.76
C GLU A 21 -2.82 -19.74 -4.09
N PHE A 22 -3.86 -20.55 -4.26
CA PHE A 22 -3.79 -21.96 -3.89
C PHE A 22 -2.79 -22.63 -4.83
N ARG A 23 -1.73 -23.21 -4.27
CA ARG A 23 -0.84 -24.05 -5.07
C ARG A 23 -1.62 -25.27 -5.55
N GLU A 24 -1.52 -25.57 -6.86
CA GLU A 24 -2.13 -26.77 -7.42
C GLU A 24 -1.78 -28.02 -6.57
N GLY A 25 -2.79 -28.83 -6.27
CA GLY A 25 -2.63 -30.05 -5.50
C GLY A 25 -2.68 -29.91 -3.99
N LYS A 26 -2.79 -28.71 -3.43
CA LYS A 26 -3.03 -28.54 -1.99
C LYS A 26 -4.52 -28.67 -1.69
N LYS A 27 -4.85 -29.55 -0.75
CA LYS A 27 -6.21 -29.65 -0.22
C LYS A 27 -6.56 -28.36 0.52
N VAL A 28 -7.84 -27.99 0.47
CA VAL A 28 -8.37 -26.89 1.30
C VAL A 28 -8.24 -27.32 2.75
N ASP A 29 -7.31 -26.71 3.48
CA ASP A 29 -7.09 -26.94 4.91
C ASP A 29 -7.50 -25.71 5.72
N SER A 30 -7.37 -25.79 7.05
CA SER A 30 -7.75 -24.69 7.94
C SER A 30 -6.95 -23.41 7.68
N ASP A 31 -5.69 -23.52 7.23
CA ASP A 31 -4.85 -22.35 6.94
C ASP A 31 -5.31 -21.64 5.68
N ASN A 32 -5.74 -22.38 4.65
CA ASN A 32 -6.32 -21.81 3.44
C ASN A 32 -7.65 -21.09 3.73
N ILE A 33 -8.48 -21.66 4.60
CA ILE A 33 -9.74 -21.04 5.04
C ILE A 33 -9.46 -19.75 5.78
N LYS A 34 -8.47 -19.73 6.70
CA LYS A 34 -8.04 -18.51 7.39
C LYS A 34 -7.59 -17.42 6.40
N GLY A 35 -6.80 -17.78 5.41
CA GLY A 35 -6.34 -16.85 4.37
C GLY A 35 -7.51 -16.21 3.63
N ILE A 36 -8.53 -17.00 3.28
CA ILE A 36 -9.74 -16.49 2.61
C ILE A 36 -10.50 -15.51 3.53
N LEU A 37 -10.65 -15.87 4.80
CA LEU A 37 -11.35 -15.01 5.77
C LEU A 37 -10.63 -13.69 5.99
N ILE A 38 -9.32 -13.72 6.10
CA ILE A 38 -8.49 -12.51 6.22
C ILE A 38 -8.63 -11.64 4.96
N PHE A 39 -8.56 -12.26 3.77
CA PHE A 39 -8.76 -11.56 2.52
C PHE A 39 -10.12 -10.85 2.47
N LYS A 40 -11.19 -11.53 2.84
CA LYS A 40 -12.53 -10.94 2.89
C LYS A 40 -12.61 -9.75 3.83
N THR A 41 -12.04 -9.87 5.02
CA THR A 41 -12.03 -8.80 6.02
C THR A 41 -11.28 -7.56 5.50
N LEU A 42 -10.09 -7.78 4.93
CA LEU A 42 -9.29 -6.69 4.36
C LEU A 42 -9.96 -6.05 3.16
N ALA A 43 -10.62 -6.86 2.30
CA ALA A 43 -11.35 -6.33 1.15
C ALA A 43 -12.52 -5.43 1.58
N ARG A 44 -13.23 -5.81 2.63
CA ARG A 44 -14.31 -4.98 3.20
C ARG A 44 -13.75 -3.66 3.77
N LEU A 45 -12.63 -3.74 4.50
CA LEU A 45 -11.97 -2.56 5.04
C LEU A 45 -11.52 -1.61 3.93
N GLN A 46 -10.93 -2.15 2.87
CA GLN A 46 -10.53 -1.37 1.70
C GLN A 46 -11.74 -0.64 1.10
N GLY A 47 -12.86 -1.33 0.95
CA GLY A 47 -14.09 -0.74 0.45
C GLY A 47 -14.60 0.41 1.31
N VAL A 48 -14.53 0.27 2.64
CA VAL A 48 -14.91 1.34 3.57
C VAL A 48 -14.00 2.55 3.43
N ILE A 49 -12.70 2.35 3.31
CA ILE A 49 -11.73 3.43 3.12
C ILE A 49 -12.01 4.18 1.81
N ILE A 50 -12.23 3.45 0.72
CA ILE A 50 -12.56 4.04 -0.58
C ILE A 50 -13.85 4.87 -0.49
N GLU A 51 -14.89 4.34 0.15
CA GLU A 51 -16.15 5.04 0.33
C GLU A 51 -15.96 6.33 1.13
N CYS A 52 -15.16 6.29 2.20
CA CYS A 52 -14.83 7.50 2.97
C CYS A 52 -14.11 8.55 2.12
N CYS A 53 -13.19 8.11 1.24
CA CYS A 53 -12.51 9.03 0.33
C CYS A 53 -13.50 9.70 -0.63
N ILE A 54 -14.42 8.92 -1.19
CA ILE A 54 -15.45 9.43 -2.10
C ILE A 54 -16.33 10.45 -1.38
N GLU A 55 -16.81 10.13 -0.20
CA GLU A 55 -17.67 11.02 0.60
C GLU A 55 -16.99 12.34 0.97
N GLN A 56 -15.69 12.29 1.27
CA GLN A 56 -14.92 13.47 1.67
C GLN A 56 -14.30 14.21 0.48
N GLY A 57 -14.47 13.72 -0.74
CA GLY A 57 -13.89 14.33 -1.93
C GLY A 57 -12.38 14.25 -1.97
N ILE A 58 -11.79 13.18 -1.45
CA ILE A 58 -10.35 12.96 -1.39
C ILE A 58 -9.97 11.93 -2.45
N ASP A 59 -8.93 12.24 -3.22
CA ASP A 59 -8.39 11.31 -4.20
C ASP A 59 -7.77 10.10 -3.52
N TYR A 60 -7.91 8.94 -4.14
CA TYR A 60 -7.28 7.72 -3.65
C TYR A 60 -6.66 6.94 -4.80
N THR A 61 -5.68 6.12 -4.47
CA THR A 61 -5.06 5.19 -5.42
C THR A 61 -4.82 3.85 -4.73
N VAL A 62 -4.96 2.78 -5.49
CA VAL A 62 -4.67 1.42 -5.04
C VAL A 62 -3.46 0.92 -5.82
N CYS A 63 -2.41 0.52 -5.13
CA CYS A 63 -1.19 0.08 -5.79
C CYS A 63 -0.79 -1.32 -5.33
N SER A 64 -0.27 -2.12 -6.25
CA SER A 64 0.19 -3.46 -5.93
C SER A 64 1.52 -3.42 -5.18
N THR A 65 1.73 -4.43 -4.34
CA THR A 65 2.97 -4.59 -3.57
C THR A 65 4.20 -4.61 -4.46
N ASN A 66 4.14 -5.36 -5.55
CA ASN A 66 5.27 -5.46 -6.48
C ASN A 66 5.59 -4.11 -7.13
N THR A 67 4.59 -3.33 -7.45
CA THR A 67 4.75 -2.05 -8.12
C THR A 67 5.47 -1.02 -7.24
N TRP A 68 4.99 -0.80 -6.01
CA TRP A 68 5.62 0.19 -5.14
C TRP A 68 6.99 -0.28 -4.65
N ARG A 69 7.17 -1.59 -4.41
CA ARG A 69 8.48 -2.14 -4.03
C ARG A 69 9.52 -1.96 -5.12
N ALA A 70 9.15 -2.21 -6.36
CA ALA A 70 10.04 -2.00 -7.51
C ALA A 70 10.42 -0.52 -7.64
N HIS A 71 9.48 0.38 -7.46
CA HIS A 71 9.72 1.82 -7.52
C HIS A 71 10.69 2.28 -6.42
N CYS A 72 10.54 1.79 -5.22
CA CYS A 72 11.43 2.09 -4.08
C CYS A 72 12.77 1.38 -4.16
N LYS A 73 12.93 0.45 -5.10
CA LYS A 73 14.15 -0.38 -5.26
C LYS A 73 14.40 -1.27 -4.03
N VAL A 74 13.34 -1.83 -3.51
CA VAL A 74 13.41 -2.80 -2.40
C VAL A 74 14.13 -4.06 -2.88
N LYS A 75 15.11 -4.52 -2.11
CA LYS A 75 15.95 -5.68 -2.45
C LYS A 75 15.61 -6.86 -1.56
N GLY A 76 15.92 -8.06 -2.06
CA GLY A 76 15.76 -9.30 -1.31
C GLY A 76 14.96 -10.33 -2.07
N SER A 77 15.19 -11.59 -1.74
CA SER A 77 14.49 -12.73 -2.35
C SER A 77 13.34 -13.23 -1.50
N THR A 78 13.41 -13.06 -0.18
CA THR A 78 12.36 -13.49 0.75
C THR A 78 11.54 -12.30 1.22
N ARG A 79 10.36 -12.59 1.78
CA ARG A 79 9.51 -11.57 2.40
C ARG A 79 10.24 -10.82 3.51
N SER A 80 10.96 -11.56 4.38
CA SER A 80 11.74 -10.96 5.48
C SER A 80 12.83 -10.03 4.96
N ASP A 81 13.52 -10.43 3.90
CA ASP A 81 14.59 -9.61 3.29
C ASP A 81 14.01 -8.32 2.74
N LYS A 82 12.89 -8.39 2.05
CA LYS A 82 12.23 -7.22 1.46
C LYS A 82 11.75 -6.26 2.54
N LYS A 83 11.19 -6.75 3.63
CA LYS A 83 10.76 -5.93 4.76
C LYS A 83 11.93 -5.22 5.43
N ARG A 84 13.01 -5.94 5.66
CA ARG A 84 14.25 -5.35 6.20
C ARG A 84 14.83 -4.30 5.25
N SER A 85 14.85 -4.60 3.96
CA SER A 85 15.31 -3.65 2.93
C SER A 85 14.53 -2.34 2.99
N MET A 86 13.22 -2.42 3.12
CA MET A 86 12.39 -1.21 3.20
C MET A 86 12.66 -0.40 4.47
N GLN A 87 12.85 -1.06 5.61
CA GLN A 87 13.24 -0.38 6.86
C GLN A 87 14.58 0.34 6.71
N LEU A 88 15.55 -0.28 6.05
CA LEU A 88 16.87 0.33 5.80
C LEU A 88 16.77 1.53 4.84
N LEU A 89 15.92 1.44 3.82
CA LEU A 89 15.68 2.56 2.91
C LEU A 89 15.10 3.77 3.65
N VAL A 90 14.14 3.55 4.53
CA VAL A 90 13.55 4.62 5.35
C VAL A 90 14.60 5.24 6.26
N LYS A 91 15.45 4.42 6.87
CA LYS A 91 16.58 4.90 7.69
C LYS A 91 17.51 5.78 6.88
N GLU A 92 17.81 5.37 5.65
CA GLU A 92 18.66 6.15 4.73
C GLU A 92 17.99 7.47 4.33
N TRP A 93 16.69 7.44 4.01
CA TRP A 93 15.97 8.61 3.52
C TRP A 93 15.68 9.66 4.59
N HIS A 94 15.33 9.21 5.79
CA HIS A 94 14.77 10.07 6.85
C HIS A 94 15.54 10.02 8.17
N ASP A 95 16.56 9.16 8.27
CA ASP A 95 17.35 8.95 9.49
C ASP A 95 16.50 8.58 10.71
N VAL A 96 15.47 7.77 10.50
CA VAL A 96 14.59 7.26 11.56
C VAL A 96 14.50 5.75 11.46
N THR A 97 14.35 5.08 12.61
CA THR A 97 14.11 3.65 12.69
C THR A 97 12.61 3.43 12.86
N VAL A 98 12.01 2.65 11.99
CA VAL A 98 10.57 2.41 11.96
C VAL A 98 10.27 0.91 11.98
N THR A 99 9.02 0.57 12.29
CA THR A 99 8.53 -0.81 12.18
C THR A 99 8.39 -1.22 10.71
N GLU A 100 8.21 -2.52 10.47
CA GLU A 100 7.99 -3.04 9.12
C GLU A 100 6.75 -2.41 8.47
N ASP A 101 5.66 -2.30 9.20
CA ASP A 101 4.40 -1.74 8.68
C ASP A 101 4.52 -0.24 8.40
N GLU A 102 5.20 0.50 9.28
CA GLU A 102 5.49 1.91 9.04
C GLU A 102 6.37 2.12 7.81
N ALA A 103 7.38 1.26 7.64
CA ALA A 103 8.27 1.32 6.47
C ALA A 103 7.50 1.06 5.17
N ASP A 104 6.62 0.07 5.15
CA ASP A 104 5.78 -0.22 3.99
C ASP A 104 4.86 0.97 3.68
N ALA A 105 4.26 1.56 4.69
CA ALA A 105 3.40 2.73 4.51
C ALA A 105 4.16 3.93 3.92
N ILE A 106 5.38 4.17 4.37
CA ILE A 106 6.25 5.21 3.84
C ILE A 106 6.61 4.93 2.38
N GLY A 107 6.93 3.68 2.05
CA GLY A 107 7.24 3.27 0.67
C GLY A 107 6.07 3.46 -0.28
N ILE A 108 4.88 3.08 0.15
CA ILE A 108 3.64 3.27 -0.61
C ILE A 108 3.37 4.76 -0.83
N GLY A 109 3.51 5.57 0.21
CA GLY A 109 3.33 7.01 0.14
C GLY A 109 4.33 7.69 -0.79
N TYR A 110 5.58 7.27 -0.73
CA TYR A 110 6.63 7.77 -1.63
C TYR A 110 6.29 7.46 -3.10
N TYR A 111 5.93 6.22 -3.40
CA TYR A 111 5.52 5.83 -4.74
C TYR A 111 4.32 6.65 -5.22
N ALA A 112 3.27 6.71 -4.42
CA ALA A 112 2.04 7.38 -4.78
C ALA A 112 2.24 8.89 -4.98
N SER A 113 3.05 9.54 -4.13
CA SER A 113 3.31 10.97 -4.23
C SER A 113 4.06 11.32 -5.52
N GLU A 114 5.00 10.47 -5.96
CA GLU A 114 5.71 10.70 -7.22
C GLU A 114 4.80 10.53 -8.43
N ILE A 115 3.98 9.48 -8.45
CA ILE A 115 3.05 9.23 -9.56
C ILE A 115 1.98 10.32 -9.63
N TYR A 116 1.38 10.67 -8.48
CA TYR A 116 0.37 11.71 -8.41
C TYR A 116 0.93 13.08 -8.81
N GLY A 117 2.13 13.41 -8.33
CA GLY A 117 2.80 14.64 -8.69
C GLY A 117 3.06 14.76 -10.19
N LYS A 118 3.48 13.67 -10.84
CA LYS A 118 3.70 13.64 -12.29
C LYS A 118 2.38 13.83 -13.06
N GLN A 119 1.31 13.19 -12.63
CA GLN A 119 -0.01 13.32 -13.26
C GLN A 119 -0.51 14.76 -13.16
N ASN A 120 -0.40 15.38 -12.01
CA ASN A 120 -0.81 16.77 -11.82
C ASN A 120 0.03 17.74 -12.65
N THR A 121 1.32 17.49 -12.79
CA THR A 121 2.20 18.27 -13.65
C THR A 121 1.76 18.17 -15.11
N ILE A 122 1.37 16.99 -15.58
CA ILE A 122 0.88 16.77 -16.94
C ILE A 122 -0.45 17.53 -17.16
N VAL A 123 -1.37 17.47 -16.21
CA VAL A 123 -2.66 18.18 -16.29
C VAL A 123 -2.43 19.69 -16.35
N ASN A 124 -1.52 20.22 -15.58
CA ASN A 124 -1.19 21.65 -15.57
C ASN A 124 -0.59 22.12 -16.89
N TRP A 125 0.00 21.22 -17.65
CA TRP A 125 0.55 21.56 -18.98
C TRP A 125 -0.53 21.77 -20.05
N GLU A 126 -1.68 21.19 -19.85
CA GLU A 126 -2.80 21.29 -20.79
C GLU A 126 -3.67 22.53 -20.56
N GLU A 127 -3.48 23.19 -19.45
CA GLU A 127 -4.15 24.46 -19.14
C GLU A 127 -3.46 25.64 -19.82
#